data_9c30293e69ee614fcad2573a43cc2519
#
_entry.id   9c30293e69ee614fcad2573a43cc2519
#
_cell.length_a   1.000
_cell.length_b   1.000
_cell.length_c   1.000
_cell.angle_alpha   90.00
_cell.angle_beta   90.00
_cell.angle_gamma   90.00
#
_symmetry.space_group_name_H-M   'P 1'
#
loop_
_entity.id
_entity.type
_entity.pdbx_description
1 polymer ?
#
loop_
_entity_poly.entity_id
_entity_poly.type
_entity_poly.pdbx_seq_one_letter_code
_entity_poly.pdbx_strand_id
1 'polypeptide(L)'
;MPIDELAPLASEAGFVGLSMRASAVSVDTPKPRIHEIRALLDRYGLSASMVMGNVPLAANSPDAPSCLRNITSHLELAEILGTTLVRVMIQTAEDIPFAQRAADEAGERGIVLAQQTHWGTLAETVDETLDLMLRIERPNFGVTFEPANLLACGDNNGPDALRHLMPYLVNFYFQNIRLDPSGAHTFMTRTRGPVSLSYLPLDDPLGIEISPLIDVLREYGYAGWVSVHQPLRDSQSVEDALAEAARVFVPLVA
;
A
#
# COMPACT_ATOMS: atom_id res chain seq x y z
N MET A 1 10.09 4.81 -14.55
CA MET A 1 9.58 4.08 -15.74
C MET A 1 8.11 4.42 -15.92
N PRO A 2 7.67 4.82 -17.11
CA PRO A 2 6.26 5.00 -17.43
C PRO A 2 5.49 3.68 -17.38
N ILE A 3 4.17 3.77 -17.14
CA ILE A 3 3.33 2.57 -17.00
C ILE A 3 3.25 1.77 -18.31
N ASP A 4 3.40 2.44 -19.45
CA ASP A 4 3.41 1.81 -20.79
C ASP A 4 4.61 0.86 -20.97
N GLU A 5 5.72 1.13 -20.29
CA GLU A 5 6.92 0.29 -20.30
C GLU A 5 6.86 -0.74 -19.16
N LEU A 6 6.27 -0.39 -18.01
CA LEU A 6 6.20 -1.27 -16.85
C LEU A 6 5.21 -2.41 -17.03
N ALA A 7 4.05 -2.16 -17.66
CA ALA A 7 2.98 -3.15 -17.75
C ALA A 7 3.40 -4.44 -18.50
N PRO A 8 4.06 -4.38 -19.68
CA PRO A 8 4.55 -5.59 -20.33
C PRO A 8 5.55 -6.36 -19.46
N LEU A 9 6.51 -5.68 -18.83
CA LEU A 9 7.52 -6.31 -18.00
C LEU A 9 6.91 -7.00 -16.76
N ALA A 10 5.93 -6.35 -16.11
CA ALA A 10 5.24 -6.92 -14.97
C ALA A 10 4.44 -8.19 -15.37
N SER A 11 3.75 -8.14 -16.50
CA SER A 11 3.02 -9.29 -17.04
C SER A 11 3.96 -10.45 -17.37
N GLU A 12 5.08 -10.21 -18.06
CA GLU A 12 6.10 -11.19 -18.38
C GLU A 12 6.73 -11.82 -17.12
N ALA A 13 6.90 -11.03 -16.07
CA ALA A 13 7.39 -11.49 -14.77
C ALA A 13 6.35 -12.29 -13.96
N GLY A 14 5.10 -12.42 -14.44
CA GLY A 14 4.06 -13.23 -13.81
C GLY A 14 3.21 -12.46 -12.77
N PHE A 15 3.30 -11.15 -12.72
CA PHE A 15 2.39 -10.34 -11.90
C PHE A 15 1.00 -10.26 -12.53
N VAL A 16 -0.02 -10.17 -11.68
CA VAL A 16 -1.44 -10.10 -12.09
C VAL A 16 -2.06 -8.71 -11.85
N GLY A 17 -1.30 -7.79 -11.26
CA GLY A 17 -1.80 -6.45 -11.01
C GLY A 17 -0.71 -5.44 -10.65
N LEU A 18 -1.08 -4.16 -10.76
CA LEU A 18 -0.25 -3.02 -10.41
C LEU A 18 -1.00 -2.09 -9.46
N SER A 19 -0.33 -1.65 -8.40
CA SER A 19 -0.84 -0.60 -7.53
C SER A 19 -0.60 0.77 -8.18
N MET A 20 -1.68 1.52 -8.41
CA MET A 20 -1.63 2.80 -9.12
C MET A 20 -1.20 3.93 -8.19
N ARG A 21 0.09 4.26 -8.23
CA ARG A 21 0.61 5.42 -7.48
C ARG A 21 0.17 6.73 -8.14
N ALA A 22 -0.07 7.76 -7.31
CA ALA A 22 -0.46 9.08 -7.80
C ALA A 22 0.58 9.72 -8.77
N SER A 23 1.84 9.29 -8.73
CA SER A 23 2.88 9.68 -9.69
C SER A 23 2.73 9.03 -11.07
N ALA A 24 1.99 7.93 -11.19
CA ALA A 24 1.73 7.26 -12.46
C ALA A 24 0.37 7.67 -13.04
N VAL A 25 -0.65 7.76 -12.19
CA VAL A 25 -2.00 8.20 -12.53
C VAL A 25 -2.66 8.82 -11.31
N SER A 26 -3.25 10.00 -11.48
CA SER A 26 -3.89 10.76 -10.39
C SER A 26 -5.21 11.36 -10.85
N VAL A 27 -5.92 12.02 -9.95
CA VAL A 27 -7.15 12.76 -10.26
C VAL A 27 -6.94 13.88 -11.28
N ASP A 28 -5.70 14.35 -11.44
CA ASP A 28 -5.33 15.39 -12.42
C ASP A 28 -4.99 14.80 -13.80
N THR A 29 -4.90 13.47 -13.92
CA THR A 29 -4.64 12.81 -15.19
C THR A 29 -5.87 12.95 -16.11
N PRO A 30 -5.70 13.40 -17.37
CA PRO A 30 -6.82 13.53 -18.30
C PRO A 30 -7.59 12.19 -18.46
N LYS A 31 -8.93 12.24 -18.39
CA LYS A 31 -9.77 11.03 -18.49
C LYS A 31 -9.43 10.13 -19.69
N PRO A 32 -9.16 10.65 -20.92
CA PRO A 32 -8.72 9.79 -22.02
C PRO A 32 -7.47 8.97 -21.68
N ARG A 33 -6.49 9.59 -20.99
CA ARG A 33 -5.26 8.89 -20.60
C ARG A 33 -5.54 7.80 -19.54
N ILE A 34 -6.47 8.02 -18.61
CA ILE A 34 -6.86 7.01 -17.63
C ILE A 34 -7.48 5.79 -18.35
N HIS A 35 -8.34 6.02 -19.35
CA HIS A 35 -8.91 4.95 -20.16
C HIS A 35 -7.85 4.20 -20.99
N GLU A 36 -6.85 4.90 -21.53
CA GLU A 36 -5.70 4.26 -22.19
C GLU A 36 -4.92 3.36 -21.26
N ILE A 37 -4.67 3.83 -20.01
CA ILE A 37 -4.01 3.03 -18.97
C ILE A 37 -4.85 1.78 -18.65
N ARG A 38 -6.16 1.91 -18.49
CA ARG A 38 -7.03 0.77 -18.26
C ARG A 38 -6.93 -0.26 -19.39
N ALA A 39 -7.06 0.22 -20.66
CA ALA A 39 -6.94 -0.65 -21.82
C ALA A 39 -5.55 -1.31 -21.96
N LEU A 40 -4.50 -0.61 -21.51
CA LEU A 40 -3.15 -1.15 -21.44
C LEU A 40 -3.07 -2.31 -20.45
N LEU A 41 -3.60 -2.13 -19.23
CA LEU A 41 -3.63 -3.18 -18.22
C LEU A 41 -4.40 -4.40 -18.73
N ASP A 42 -5.60 -4.20 -19.30
CA ASP A 42 -6.42 -5.28 -19.86
C ASP A 42 -5.66 -6.05 -20.97
N ARG A 43 -4.90 -5.35 -21.81
CA ARG A 43 -4.08 -5.95 -22.89
C ARG A 43 -3.04 -6.92 -22.33
N TYR A 44 -2.45 -6.61 -21.19
CA TYR A 44 -1.41 -7.41 -20.56
C TYR A 44 -1.94 -8.35 -19.47
N GLY A 45 -3.27 -8.48 -19.32
CA GLY A 45 -3.89 -9.33 -18.30
C GLY A 45 -3.63 -8.85 -16.89
N LEU A 46 -3.40 -7.55 -16.69
CA LEU A 46 -3.16 -6.94 -15.40
C LEU A 46 -4.40 -6.22 -14.88
N SER A 47 -4.54 -6.19 -13.56
CA SER A 47 -5.55 -5.38 -12.87
C SER A 47 -4.92 -4.19 -12.14
N ALA A 48 -5.64 -3.08 -12.01
CA ALA A 48 -5.30 -2.07 -11.03
C ALA A 48 -5.66 -2.60 -9.64
N SER A 49 -4.68 -2.89 -8.79
CA SER A 49 -4.93 -3.47 -7.47
C SER A 49 -5.46 -2.43 -6.48
N MET A 50 -5.02 -1.20 -6.60
CA MET A 50 -5.39 -0.10 -5.71
C MET A 50 -5.03 1.24 -6.35
N VAL A 51 -5.82 2.28 -6.06
CA VAL A 51 -5.50 3.68 -6.36
C VAL A 51 -5.03 4.37 -5.09
N MET A 52 -4.04 5.24 -5.20
CA MET A 52 -3.61 6.09 -4.08
C MET A 52 -4.39 7.39 -4.08
N GLY A 53 -5.06 7.67 -2.96
CA GLY A 53 -5.83 8.89 -2.76
C GLY A 53 -5.03 10.10 -2.30
N ASN A 54 -3.73 9.97 -2.09
CA ASN A 54 -2.85 11.09 -1.73
C ASN A 54 -2.09 11.61 -2.95
N VAL A 55 -2.19 12.89 -3.17
CA VAL A 55 -1.43 13.61 -4.19
C VAL A 55 -0.06 13.96 -3.65
N PRO A 56 0.90 14.26 -4.49
CA PRO A 56 1.93 13.36 -4.91
C PRO A 56 2.95 13.14 -3.80
N LEU A 57 3.29 11.89 -3.55
CA LEU A 57 4.63 11.45 -3.21
C LEU A 57 5.15 11.60 -1.79
N ALA A 58 4.76 12.56 -1.01
CA ALA A 58 5.19 12.58 0.36
C ALA A 58 4.09 11.91 1.18
N ALA A 59 4.25 10.63 1.44
CA ALA A 59 3.36 9.87 2.30
C ALA A 59 3.03 10.56 3.64
N ASN A 60 3.80 11.58 4.00
CA ASN A 60 3.69 12.34 5.24
C ASN A 60 3.57 13.85 5.01
N SER A 61 3.22 14.30 3.80
CA SER A 61 2.96 15.73 3.63
C SER A 61 1.70 16.12 4.42
N PRO A 62 1.61 17.36 4.91
CA PRO A 62 0.40 17.87 5.55
C PRO A 62 -0.84 17.80 4.66
N ASP A 63 -0.64 17.72 3.34
CA ASP A 63 -1.71 17.65 2.35
C ASP A 63 -2.19 16.21 2.08
N ALA A 64 -1.52 15.20 2.61
CA ALA A 64 -1.86 13.79 2.36
C ALA A 64 -3.33 13.45 2.71
N PRO A 65 -3.94 13.98 3.80
CA PRO A 65 -5.36 13.76 4.09
C PRO A 65 -6.33 14.53 3.19
N SER A 66 -5.86 15.40 2.30
CA SER A 66 -6.73 16.22 1.44
C SER A 66 -7.67 15.39 0.56
N CYS A 67 -7.26 14.17 0.19
CA CYS A 67 -8.10 13.25 -0.57
C CYS A 67 -9.40 12.89 0.18
N LEU A 68 -9.40 12.86 1.51
CA LEU A 68 -10.59 12.59 2.31
C LEU A 68 -11.65 13.70 2.19
N ARG A 69 -11.25 14.92 1.85
CA ARG A 69 -12.14 16.07 1.67
C ARG A 69 -12.67 16.20 0.25
N ASN A 70 -12.06 15.48 -0.70
CA ASN A 70 -12.45 15.43 -2.11
C ASN A 70 -12.36 14.00 -2.64
N ILE A 71 -13.00 13.08 -1.95
CA ILE A 71 -12.88 11.65 -2.26
C ILE A 71 -13.52 11.28 -3.60
N THR A 72 -14.58 11.98 -4.01
CA THR A 72 -15.34 11.73 -5.24
C THR A 72 -14.44 11.54 -6.46
N SER A 73 -13.45 12.44 -6.66
CA SER A 73 -12.53 12.35 -7.80
C SER A 73 -11.64 11.10 -7.76
N HIS A 74 -11.29 10.63 -6.56
CA HIS A 74 -10.50 9.41 -6.38
C HIS A 74 -11.34 8.15 -6.60
N LEU A 75 -12.63 8.20 -6.22
CA LEU A 75 -13.58 7.12 -6.50
C LEU A 75 -13.84 7.00 -8.00
N GLU A 76 -14.05 8.13 -8.72
CA GLU A 76 -14.17 8.14 -10.18
C GLU A 76 -12.92 7.56 -10.87
N LEU A 77 -11.73 7.91 -10.38
CA LEU A 77 -10.47 7.34 -10.90
C LEU A 77 -10.43 5.82 -10.69
N ALA A 78 -10.82 5.33 -9.50
CA ALA A 78 -10.88 3.91 -9.20
C ALA A 78 -11.88 3.17 -10.10
N GLU A 79 -13.06 3.74 -10.32
CA GLU A 79 -14.09 3.19 -11.23
C GLU A 79 -13.57 3.05 -12.66
N ILE A 80 -12.91 4.10 -13.22
CA ILE A 80 -12.36 4.06 -14.58
C ILE A 80 -11.26 2.98 -14.67
N LEU A 81 -10.40 2.88 -13.67
CA LEU A 81 -9.33 1.87 -13.62
C LEU A 81 -9.84 0.46 -13.27
N GLY A 82 -11.10 0.35 -12.81
CA GLY A 82 -11.72 -0.93 -12.47
C GLY A 82 -11.20 -1.55 -11.17
N THR A 83 -10.73 -0.74 -10.23
CA THR A 83 -10.37 -1.19 -8.88
C THR A 83 -11.41 -0.78 -7.86
N THR A 84 -11.58 -1.61 -6.84
CA THR A 84 -12.48 -1.33 -5.71
C THR A 84 -11.73 -0.92 -4.45
N LEU A 85 -10.45 -0.57 -4.55
CA LEU A 85 -9.63 -0.22 -3.39
C LEU A 85 -8.95 1.13 -3.60
N VAL A 86 -9.16 2.05 -2.64
CA VAL A 86 -8.50 3.36 -2.62
C VAL A 86 -7.74 3.53 -1.29
N ARG A 87 -6.44 3.74 -1.38
CA ARG A 87 -5.62 4.06 -0.21
C ARG A 87 -5.77 5.52 0.14
N VAL A 88 -6.10 5.77 1.39
CA VAL A 88 -6.18 7.11 1.99
C VAL A 88 -5.17 7.25 3.12
N MET A 89 -5.04 8.45 3.68
CA MET A 89 -4.13 8.72 4.78
C MET A 89 -4.83 9.56 5.85
N ILE A 90 -4.73 9.10 7.10
CA ILE A 90 -5.27 9.75 8.30
C ILE A 90 -4.09 10.08 9.21
N GLN A 91 -3.80 11.35 9.39
CA GLN A 91 -2.65 11.82 10.17
C GLN A 91 -3.05 12.30 11.56
N THR A 92 -4.25 12.83 11.68
CA THR A 92 -4.74 13.43 12.93
C THR A 92 -6.17 12.99 13.24
N ALA A 93 -6.59 13.17 14.49
CA ALA A 93 -7.96 12.88 14.88
C ALA A 93 -9.00 13.73 14.13
N GLU A 94 -8.59 14.90 13.63
CA GLU A 94 -9.44 15.81 12.86
C GLU A 94 -9.78 15.25 11.47
N ASP A 95 -9.00 14.29 10.96
CA ASP A 95 -9.24 13.63 9.68
C ASP A 95 -10.36 12.58 9.77
N ILE A 96 -10.63 12.03 10.96
CA ILE A 96 -11.57 10.91 11.15
C ILE A 96 -12.98 11.22 10.65
N PRO A 97 -13.61 12.38 10.96
CA PRO A 97 -14.93 12.69 10.42
C PRO A 97 -14.96 12.81 8.89
N PHE A 98 -13.85 13.18 8.26
CA PHE A 98 -13.72 13.19 6.80
C PHE A 98 -13.57 11.76 6.24
N ALA A 99 -12.80 10.92 6.91
CA ALA A 99 -12.65 9.51 6.55
C ALA A 99 -13.99 8.75 6.64
N GLN A 100 -14.80 9.02 7.67
CA GLN A 100 -16.13 8.45 7.81
C GLN A 100 -17.04 8.84 6.63
N ARG A 101 -17.11 10.13 6.28
CA ARG A 101 -17.90 10.60 5.13
C ARG A 101 -17.38 10.06 3.80
N ALA A 102 -16.05 10.02 3.64
CA ALA A 102 -15.44 9.45 2.46
C ALA A 102 -15.75 7.95 2.32
N ALA A 103 -15.76 7.22 3.44
CA ALA A 103 -16.13 5.80 3.44
C ALA A 103 -17.63 5.59 3.14
N ASP A 104 -18.51 6.47 3.65
CA ASP A 104 -19.95 6.43 3.32
C ASP A 104 -20.15 6.60 1.80
N GLU A 105 -19.53 7.62 1.16
CA GLU A 105 -19.60 7.82 -0.29
C GLU A 105 -18.96 6.66 -1.08
N ALA A 106 -17.82 6.14 -0.63
CA ALA A 106 -17.17 4.99 -1.26
C ALA A 106 -18.05 3.73 -1.19
N GLY A 107 -18.75 3.52 -0.06
CA GLY A 107 -19.67 2.40 0.14
C GLY A 107 -20.83 2.38 -0.84
N GLU A 108 -21.38 3.55 -1.20
CA GLU A 108 -22.43 3.68 -2.23
C GLU A 108 -21.97 3.20 -3.62
N ARG A 109 -20.65 3.18 -3.86
CA ARG A 109 -20.02 2.75 -5.12
C ARG A 109 -19.37 1.35 -5.03
N GLY A 110 -19.51 0.66 -3.90
CA GLY A 110 -18.86 -0.63 -3.66
C GLY A 110 -17.35 -0.56 -3.56
N ILE A 111 -16.80 0.61 -3.16
CA ILE A 111 -15.37 0.84 -3.01
C ILE A 111 -14.98 0.80 -1.54
N VAL A 112 -13.84 0.19 -1.26
CA VAL A 112 -13.21 0.10 0.06
C VAL A 112 -12.11 1.15 0.17
N LEU A 113 -12.07 1.85 1.29
CA LEU A 113 -10.97 2.73 1.64
C LEU A 113 -9.98 1.98 2.56
N ALA A 114 -8.69 2.25 2.40
CA ALA A 114 -7.65 1.61 3.19
C ALA A 114 -6.66 2.62 3.79
N GLN A 115 -6.45 2.54 5.10
CA GLN A 115 -5.32 3.17 5.78
C GLN A 115 -4.16 2.17 5.84
N GLN A 116 -2.98 2.59 5.40
CA GLN A 116 -1.76 1.79 5.56
C GLN A 116 -1.19 1.95 6.97
N THR A 117 -0.67 0.89 7.58
CA THR A 117 0.23 1.02 8.73
C THR A 117 1.45 1.81 8.28
N HIS A 118 1.63 3.03 8.82
CA HIS A 118 2.60 3.97 8.25
C HIS A 118 3.05 5.03 9.25
N TRP A 119 4.36 5.35 9.24
CA TRP A 119 4.90 6.45 10.05
C TRP A 119 4.23 7.78 9.70
N GLY A 120 4.10 8.66 10.69
CA GLY A 120 3.46 9.98 10.55
C GLY A 120 1.95 9.93 10.38
N THR A 121 1.30 8.82 10.72
CA THR A 121 -0.16 8.64 10.67
C THR A 121 -0.71 8.17 12.01
N LEU A 122 -2.04 8.07 12.13
CA LEU A 122 -2.69 7.43 13.29
C LEU A 122 -2.66 5.88 13.23
N ALA A 123 -1.76 5.31 12.42
CA ALA A 123 -1.57 3.87 12.25
C ALA A 123 -0.08 3.51 12.27
N GLU A 124 0.68 4.06 13.24
CA GLU A 124 2.09 3.72 13.45
C GLU A 124 2.29 2.40 14.19
N THR A 125 1.32 2.02 15.03
CA THR A 125 1.35 0.78 15.79
C THR A 125 0.09 -0.05 15.54
N VAL A 126 0.14 -1.32 15.93
CA VAL A 126 -1.02 -2.23 15.86
C VAL A 126 -2.18 -1.69 16.68
N ASP A 127 -1.91 -1.28 17.92
CA ASP A 127 -2.93 -0.77 18.84
C ASP A 127 -3.56 0.53 18.32
N GLU A 128 -2.75 1.48 17.83
CA GLU A 128 -3.26 2.70 17.22
C GLU A 128 -4.10 2.40 15.96
N THR A 129 -3.68 1.42 15.16
CA THR A 129 -4.42 1.00 13.97
C THR A 129 -5.78 0.41 14.34
N LEU A 130 -5.84 -0.43 15.38
CA LEU A 130 -7.10 -0.99 15.89
C LEU A 130 -8.02 0.09 16.45
N ASP A 131 -7.48 1.04 17.27
CA ASP A 131 -8.26 2.19 17.75
C ASP A 131 -8.82 3.02 16.60
N LEU A 132 -8.01 3.26 15.58
CA LEU A 132 -8.44 3.98 14.38
C LEU A 132 -9.61 3.27 13.66
N MET A 133 -9.52 1.94 13.47
CA MET A 133 -10.61 1.17 12.85
C MET A 133 -11.90 1.24 13.67
N LEU A 134 -11.81 1.13 14.99
CA LEU A 134 -12.96 1.27 15.88
C LEU A 134 -13.59 2.67 15.81
N ARG A 135 -12.78 3.72 15.70
CA ARG A 135 -13.27 5.11 15.61
C ARG A 135 -13.88 5.44 14.25
N ILE A 136 -13.37 4.86 13.17
CA ILE A 136 -13.96 5.03 11.84
C ILE A 136 -15.30 4.29 11.75
N GLU A 137 -15.37 3.07 12.26
CA GLU A 137 -16.60 2.28 12.36
C GLU A 137 -17.38 2.23 11.03
N ARG A 138 -16.68 1.87 9.93
CA ARG A 138 -17.29 1.66 8.60
C ARG A 138 -16.85 0.31 8.03
N PRO A 139 -17.81 -0.54 7.55
CA PRO A 139 -17.52 -1.88 7.08
C PRO A 139 -16.65 -1.91 5.80
N ASN A 140 -16.64 -0.81 5.05
CA ASN A 140 -15.83 -0.64 3.84
C ASN A 140 -14.59 0.21 4.08
N PHE A 141 -14.10 0.24 5.32
CA PHE A 141 -12.83 0.86 5.68
C PHE A 141 -11.91 -0.17 6.33
N GLY A 142 -10.70 -0.32 5.81
CA GLY A 142 -9.78 -1.36 6.25
C GLY A 142 -8.33 -0.92 6.31
N VAL A 143 -7.46 -1.91 6.44
CA VAL A 143 -6.03 -1.73 6.65
C VAL A 143 -5.22 -2.30 5.49
N THR A 144 -4.25 -1.53 5.00
CA THR A 144 -3.10 -2.06 4.28
C THR A 144 -2.00 -2.36 5.30
N PHE A 145 -1.75 -3.63 5.56
CA PHE A 145 -0.68 -4.04 6.45
C PHE A 145 0.68 -3.92 5.76
N GLU A 146 1.61 -3.22 6.39
CA GLU A 146 3.00 -3.13 5.92
C GLU A 146 3.97 -3.33 7.08
N PRO A 147 4.63 -4.49 7.18
CA PRO A 147 5.48 -4.86 8.30
C PRO A 147 6.72 -3.95 8.44
N ALA A 148 7.22 -3.43 7.33
CA ALA A 148 8.38 -2.54 7.33
C ALA A 148 8.11 -1.24 8.09
N ASN A 149 6.92 -0.69 7.94
CA ASN A 149 6.54 0.53 8.64
C ASN A 149 6.34 0.29 10.15
N LEU A 150 5.74 -0.83 10.55
CA LEU A 150 5.62 -1.22 11.95
C LEU A 150 7.00 -1.40 12.59
N LEU A 151 7.94 -2.09 11.90
CA LEU A 151 9.33 -2.21 12.35
C LEU A 151 9.99 -0.84 12.54
N ALA A 152 9.83 0.08 11.59
CA ALA A 152 10.38 1.44 11.69
C ALA A 152 9.77 2.21 12.88
N CYS A 153 8.48 2.04 13.15
CA CYS A 153 7.80 2.63 14.29
C CYS A 153 8.10 1.94 15.63
N GLY A 154 8.80 0.81 15.62
CA GLY A 154 9.23 0.09 16.82
C GLY A 154 8.18 -0.84 17.41
N ASP A 155 7.22 -1.23 16.59
CA ASP A 155 6.16 -2.14 17.00
C ASP A 155 6.36 -3.56 16.44
N ASN A 156 5.54 -4.48 16.90
CA ASN A 156 5.49 -5.83 16.37
C ASN A 156 5.08 -5.80 14.90
N ASN A 157 5.90 -6.39 14.04
CA ASN A 157 5.71 -6.44 12.59
C ASN A 157 5.58 -7.87 12.05
N GLY A 158 5.53 -8.85 12.95
CA GLY A 158 5.49 -10.27 12.65
C GLY A 158 4.07 -10.85 12.56
N PRO A 159 3.96 -12.19 12.56
CA PRO A 159 2.69 -12.91 12.41
C PRO A 159 1.61 -12.51 13.41
N ASP A 160 1.97 -12.22 14.67
CA ASP A 160 0.99 -11.85 15.68
C ASP A 160 0.38 -10.46 15.42
N ALA A 161 1.18 -9.50 14.97
CA ALA A 161 0.70 -8.20 14.54
C ALA A 161 -0.31 -8.34 13.38
N LEU A 162 0.03 -9.17 12.40
CA LEU A 162 -0.86 -9.43 11.27
C LEU A 162 -2.15 -10.11 11.72
N ARG A 163 -2.10 -11.12 12.60
CA ARG A 163 -3.31 -11.77 13.14
C ARG A 163 -4.26 -10.81 13.83
N HIS A 164 -3.74 -9.85 14.60
CA HIS A 164 -4.56 -8.82 15.24
C HIS A 164 -5.28 -7.93 14.23
N LEU A 165 -4.65 -7.64 13.08
CA LEU A 165 -5.21 -6.76 12.06
C LEU A 165 -6.02 -7.51 10.97
N MET A 166 -6.00 -8.86 10.94
CA MET A 166 -6.73 -9.67 9.95
C MET A 166 -8.22 -9.30 9.81
N PRO A 167 -8.98 -8.98 10.88
CA PRO A 167 -10.39 -8.59 10.74
C PRO A 167 -10.63 -7.34 9.88
N TYR A 168 -9.59 -6.52 9.71
CA TYR A 168 -9.64 -5.26 8.95
C TYR A 168 -8.75 -5.29 7.69
N LEU A 169 -8.04 -6.39 7.44
CA LEU A 169 -7.08 -6.46 6.35
C LEU A 169 -7.76 -6.45 4.99
N VAL A 170 -7.43 -5.47 4.16
CA VAL A 170 -7.94 -5.34 2.78
C VAL A 170 -6.82 -5.34 1.74
N ASN A 171 -5.58 -5.11 2.18
CA ASN A 171 -4.41 -5.15 1.32
C ASN A 171 -3.16 -5.47 2.14
N PHE A 172 -2.19 -6.12 1.51
CA PHE A 172 -0.90 -6.45 2.12
C PHE A 172 0.23 -5.88 1.27
N TYR A 173 1.09 -5.07 1.90
CA TYR A 173 2.31 -4.55 1.30
C TYR A 173 3.54 -5.19 1.92
N PHE A 174 4.58 -5.34 1.11
CA PHE A 174 5.87 -5.83 1.58
C PHE A 174 7.03 -5.01 1.05
N GLN A 175 7.89 -4.64 1.96
CA GLN A 175 9.26 -4.15 1.74
C GLN A 175 10.16 -4.93 2.69
N ASN A 176 11.39 -5.23 2.26
CA ASN A 176 12.39 -5.78 3.17
C ASN A 176 13.36 -4.69 3.60
N ILE A 177 13.36 -4.40 4.89
CA ILE A 177 14.22 -3.40 5.51
C ILE A 177 14.92 -3.95 6.74
N ARG A 178 16.02 -3.29 7.11
CA ARG A 178 16.55 -3.36 8.47
C ARG A 178 16.72 -1.95 9.02
N LEU A 179 16.60 -1.81 10.34
CA LEU A 179 16.99 -0.58 11.02
C LEU A 179 18.52 -0.43 10.95
N ASP A 180 18.99 0.71 10.49
CA ASP A 180 20.39 0.98 10.25
C ASP A 180 20.68 2.43 10.57
N PRO A 181 21.37 2.73 11.70
CA PRO A 181 21.70 4.11 12.06
C PRO A 181 22.56 4.85 11.01
N SER A 182 23.25 4.09 10.14
CA SER A 182 24.02 4.63 9.01
C SER A 182 23.28 4.52 7.67
N GLY A 183 22.03 4.06 7.68
CA GLY A 183 21.20 3.87 6.49
C GLY A 183 20.95 5.18 5.74
N ALA A 184 20.86 5.08 4.43
CA ALA A 184 20.66 6.23 3.55
C ALA A 184 19.26 6.89 3.67
N HIS A 185 18.29 6.19 4.27
CA HIS A 185 16.92 6.65 4.37
C HIS A 185 16.58 6.94 5.83
N THR A 186 16.20 8.18 6.13
CA THR A 186 15.77 8.61 7.46
C THR A 186 14.35 9.11 7.39
N PHE A 187 13.49 8.60 8.25
CA PHE A 187 12.08 8.97 8.37
C PHE A 187 11.78 9.45 9.78
N MET A 188 10.80 10.36 9.90
CA MET A 188 10.32 10.84 11.19
C MET A 188 9.09 10.04 11.59
N THR A 189 9.19 9.26 12.66
CA THR A 189 8.06 8.57 13.28
C THR A 189 7.55 9.39 14.48
N ARG A 190 6.27 9.27 14.81
CA ARG A 190 5.69 9.88 16.02
C ARG A 190 6.14 9.12 17.27
N THR A 191 6.23 7.80 17.15
CA THR A 191 6.50 6.88 18.26
C THR A 191 7.97 6.87 18.70
N ARG A 192 8.93 7.09 17.77
CA ARG A 192 10.37 6.96 18.05
C ARG A 192 11.21 8.16 17.64
N GLY A 193 10.61 9.18 16.99
CA GLY A 193 11.37 10.26 16.36
C GLY A 193 12.06 9.82 15.07
N PRO A 194 13.27 10.31 14.75
CA PRO A 194 13.98 9.97 13.54
C PRO A 194 14.49 8.52 13.57
N VAL A 195 14.19 7.78 12.51
CA VAL A 195 14.62 6.38 12.32
C VAL A 195 15.29 6.25 10.96
N SER A 196 16.51 5.73 10.96
CA SER A 196 17.25 5.43 9.74
C SER A 196 17.20 3.93 9.43
N LEU A 197 17.13 3.61 8.15
CA LEU A 197 17.01 2.25 7.66
C LEU A 197 17.72 2.06 6.32
N SER A 198 17.96 0.79 5.98
CA SER A 198 18.45 0.35 4.67
C SER A 198 17.45 -0.65 4.06
N TYR A 199 17.19 -0.52 2.75
CA TYR A 199 16.43 -1.51 1.99
C TYR A 199 17.33 -2.71 1.67
N LEU A 200 16.82 -3.90 1.86
CA LEU A 200 17.51 -5.17 1.63
C LEU A 200 16.92 -5.90 0.40
N PRO A 201 17.60 -6.90 -0.16
CA PRO A 201 16.97 -7.87 -1.04
C PRO A 201 15.70 -8.45 -0.40
N LEU A 202 14.66 -8.74 -1.20
CA LEU A 202 13.36 -9.13 -0.68
C LEU A 202 13.37 -10.41 0.18
N ASP A 203 14.35 -11.28 -0.04
CA ASP A 203 14.57 -12.54 0.71
C ASP A 203 15.81 -12.50 1.62
N ASP A 204 16.39 -11.34 1.88
CA ASP A 204 17.52 -11.21 2.79
C ASP A 204 17.08 -11.49 4.23
N PRO A 205 17.68 -12.49 4.92
CA PRO A 205 17.29 -12.89 6.27
C PRO A 205 17.66 -11.87 7.36
N LEU A 206 18.44 -10.84 7.03
CA LEU A 206 18.76 -9.75 7.97
C LEU A 206 17.63 -8.73 8.13
N GLY A 207 16.59 -8.85 7.32
CA GLY A 207 15.41 -8.00 7.38
C GLY A 207 14.18 -8.73 7.89
N ILE A 208 13.07 -8.55 7.20
CA ILE A 208 11.76 -9.08 7.57
C ILE A 208 11.53 -10.40 6.84
N GLU A 209 11.26 -11.47 7.59
CA GLU A 209 10.90 -12.77 7.00
C GLU A 209 9.47 -12.73 6.48
N ILE A 210 9.30 -12.93 5.16
CA ILE A 210 7.99 -12.90 4.51
C ILE A 210 7.18 -14.18 4.74
N SER A 211 7.82 -15.36 4.76
CA SER A 211 7.12 -16.66 4.78
C SER A 211 6.15 -16.82 5.95
N PRO A 212 6.50 -16.48 7.21
CA PRO A 212 5.56 -16.57 8.31
C PRO A 212 4.33 -15.64 8.17
N LEU A 213 4.48 -14.51 7.49
CA LEU A 213 3.36 -13.60 7.21
C LEU A 213 2.43 -14.18 6.15
N ILE A 214 2.98 -14.79 5.09
CA ILE A 214 2.18 -15.49 4.08
C ILE A 214 1.42 -16.67 4.69
N ASP A 215 2.03 -17.39 5.63
CA ASP A 215 1.35 -18.48 6.32
C ASP A 215 0.12 -18.00 7.11
N VAL A 216 0.19 -16.82 7.75
CA VAL A 216 -0.98 -16.19 8.37
C VAL A 216 -2.04 -15.83 7.34
N LEU A 217 -1.67 -15.23 6.20
CA LEU A 217 -2.63 -14.91 5.14
C LEU A 217 -3.36 -16.18 4.65
N ARG A 218 -2.64 -17.29 4.49
CA ARG A 218 -3.22 -18.59 4.12
C ARG A 218 -4.12 -19.17 5.21
N GLU A 219 -3.70 -19.11 6.48
CA GLU A 219 -4.47 -19.55 7.64
C GLU A 219 -5.87 -18.91 7.68
N TYR A 220 -5.96 -17.63 7.32
CA TYR A 220 -7.20 -16.86 7.30
C TYR A 220 -7.92 -16.87 5.94
N GLY A 221 -7.41 -17.58 4.95
CA GLY A 221 -8.01 -17.62 3.60
C GLY A 221 -8.03 -16.27 2.90
N TYR A 222 -7.00 -15.45 3.13
CA TYR A 222 -6.91 -14.11 2.52
C TYR A 222 -6.84 -14.22 1.00
N ALA A 223 -7.76 -13.54 0.31
CA ALA A 223 -7.89 -13.52 -1.15
C ALA A 223 -7.63 -12.13 -1.76
N GLY A 224 -7.13 -11.19 -0.95
CA GLY A 224 -6.80 -9.84 -1.41
C GLY A 224 -5.40 -9.76 -2.06
N TRP A 225 -4.96 -8.56 -2.31
CA TRP A 225 -3.69 -8.29 -2.96
C TRP A 225 -2.49 -8.45 -2.01
N VAL A 226 -1.45 -9.12 -2.49
CA VAL A 226 -0.11 -9.10 -1.91
C VAL A 226 0.78 -8.32 -2.88
N SER A 227 1.26 -7.17 -2.43
CA SER A 227 1.97 -6.23 -3.30
C SER A 227 3.39 -5.97 -2.81
N VAL A 228 4.35 -6.07 -3.69
CA VAL A 228 5.72 -5.62 -3.42
C VAL A 228 5.77 -4.10 -3.56
N HIS A 229 6.13 -3.42 -2.49
CA HIS A 229 6.15 -1.96 -2.38
C HIS A 229 7.56 -1.44 -2.03
N GLN A 230 8.58 -1.99 -2.65
CA GLN A 230 9.98 -1.65 -2.37
C GLN A 230 10.54 -0.68 -3.41
N PRO A 231 11.24 0.40 -2.98
CA PRO A 231 12.03 1.22 -3.89
C PRO A 231 13.16 0.42 -4.54
N LEU A 232 13.60 0.86 -5.71
CA LEU A 232 14.82 0.32 -6.30
C LEU A 232 16.01 0.57 -5.37
N ARG A 233 16.84 -0.44 -5.18
CA ARG A 233 18.12 -0.30 -4.49
C ARG A 233 19.17 0.31 -5.43
N ASP A 234 20.26 0.79 -4.87
CA ASP A 234 21.36 1.36 -5.64
C ASP A 234 21.80 0.41 -6.76
N SER A 235 21.88 0.95 -7.97
CA SER A 235 22.27 0.23 -9.19
C SER A 235 21.33 -0.90 -9.63
N GLN A 236 20.15 -1.07 -8.99
CA GLN A 236 19.16 -2.07 -9.39
C GLN A 236 18.31 -1.54 -10.56
N SER A 237 18.22 -2.30 -11.64
CA SER A 237 17.25 -2.01 -12.72
C SER A 237 15.83 -2.38 -12.32
N VAL A 238 14.84 -1.87 -13.06
CA VAL A 238 13.44 -2.26 -12.85
C VAL A 238 13.23 -3.73 -13.18
N GLU A 239 13.88 -4.21 -14.22
CA GLU A 239 13.85 -5.61 -14.65
C GLU A 239 14.41 -6.54 -13.57
N ASP A 240 15.55 -6.17 -12.94
CA ASP A 240 16.12 -6.93 -11.82
C ASP A 240 15.18 -6.93 -10.61
N ALA A 241 14.54 -5.79 -10.31
CA ALA A 241 13.59 -5.70 -9.21
C ALA A 241 12.33 -6.55 -9.46
N LEU A 242 11.81 -6.56 -10.68
CA LEU A 242 10.68 -7.41 -11.07
C LEU A 242 11.06 -8.90 -11.01
N ALA A 243 12.23 -9.27 -11.53
CA ALA A 243 12.72 -10.65 -11.49
C ALA A 243 12.91 -11.14 -10.04
N GLU A 244 13.49 -10.30 -9.18
CA GLU A 244 13.65 -10.60 -7.76
C GLU A 244 12.28 -10.78 -7.08
N ALA A 245 11.36 -9.85 -7.29
CA ALA A 245 10.03 -9.91 -6.70
C ALA A 245 9.24 -11.12 -7.19
N ALA A 246 9.29 -11.44 -8.49
CA ALA A 246 8.65 -12.62 -9.05
C ALA A 246 9.24 -13.91 -8.45
N ARG A 247 10.57 -14.02 -8.36
CA ARG A 247 11.25 -15.18 -7.76
C ARG A 247 10.82 -15.43 -6.31
N VAL A 248 10.65 -14.37 -5.54
CA VAL A 248 10.28 -14.47 -4.11
C VAL A 248 8.78 -14.71 -3.94
N PHE A 249 7.94 -13.92 -4.61
CA PHE A 249 6.51 -13.86 -4.30
C PHE A 249 5.64 -14.80 -5.12
N VAL A 250 5.93 -15.04 -6.40
CA VAL A 250 5.06 -15.91 -7.23
C VAL A 250 4.92 -17.31 -6.60
N PRO A 251 5.99 -17.97 -6.12
CA PRO A 251 5.84 -19.27 -5.45
C PRO A 251 5.11 -19.23 -4.11
N LEU A 252 5.09 -18.07 -3.45
CA LEU A 252 4.46 -17.90 -2.14
C LEU A 252 2.95 -17.65 -2.22
N VAL A 253 2.45 -17.11 -3.35
CA VAL A 253 1.04 -16.73 -3.51
C VAL A 253 0.30 -17.60 -4.54
N ALA A 254 0.99 -18.56 -5.14
CA ALA A 254 0.46 -19.52 -6.10
C ALA A 254 -0.46 -20.57 -5.47
#